data_8868b72577580a86fe8a2d6a45848617
#
_entry.id   8868b72577580a86fe8a2d6a45848617
#
_cell.length_a   1.000
_cell.length_b   1.000
_cell.length_c   1.000
_cell.angle_alpha   90.00
_cell.angle_beta   90.00
_cell.angle_gamma   90.00
#
_symmetry.space_group_name_H-M   'P 1'
#
loop_
_entity.id
_entity.type
_entity.pdbx_description
1 polymer ?
#
loop_
_entity_poly.entity_id
_entity_poly.type
_entity_poly.pdbx_seq_one_letter_code
_entity_poly.pdbx_strand_id
1 'polypeptide(L)'
;SVLFLIVGVAIAVVSYYNKISGQPFKMFVIPGVIAYVIFIFSGYKTKWSKELANPYTYLIPDSNFKKMWYATKMEHIRALVDGLLITLPGSIVMGLPVSYIIMTVILYMCLNANKLYMNMLADVVIGKMFGELGRTILRMLFQGLVLCVGIIVAVAAGVFISVTAGFIMMI
;
A
#
# COMPACT_ATOMS: atom_id res chain seq x y z
N SER A 1 -2.19 -6.35 -11.52
CA SER A 1 -2.53 -5.10 -12.27
C SER A 1 -4.01 -5.05 -12.69
N VAL A 2 -4.60 -6.11 -13.31
CA VAL A 2 -6.03 -6.07 -13.74
C VAL A 2 -6.99 -5.83 -12.57
N LEU A 3 -6.78 -6.48 -11.43
CA LEU A 3 -7.61 -6.31 -10.25
C LEU A 3 -7.58 -4.85 -9.75
N PHE A 4 -6.43 -4.20 -9.76
CA PHE A 4 -6.29 -2.80 -9.34
C PHE A 4 -6.97 -1.83 -10.29
N LEU A 5 -7.00 -2.14 -11.59
CA LEU A 5 -7.78 -1.39 -12.56
C LEU A 5 -9.28 -1.53 -12.27
N ILE A 6 -9.77 -2.73 -11.97
CA ILE A 6 -11.17 -2.97 -11.59
C ILE A 6 -11.52 -2.15 -10.33
N VAL A 7 -10.66 -2.14 -9.31
CA VAL A 7 -10.86 -1.35 -8.10
C VAL A 7 -10.90 0.14 -8.43
N GLY A 8 -10.00 0.64 -9.27
CA GLY A 8 -9.97 2.04 -9.70
C GLY A 8 -11.25 2.45 -10.44
N VAL A 9 -11.74 1.60 -11.34
CA VAL A 9 -13.02 1.82 -12.05
C VAL A 9 -14.20 1.78 -11.09
N ALA A 10 -14.21 0.84 -10.13
CA ALA A 10 -15.26 0.77 -9.11
C ALA A 10 -15.31 2.05 -8.25
N ILE A 11 -14.15 2.58 -7.84
CA ILE A 11 -14.07 3.87 -7.15
C ILE A 11 -14.68 4.99 -8.01
N ALA A 12 -14.34 5.05 -9.30
CA ALA A 12 -14.86 6.06 -10.22
C ALA A 12 -16.38 5.99 -10.33
N VAL A 13 -16.94 4.79 -10.52
CA VAL A 13 -18.38 4.55 -10.62
C VAL A 13 -19.10 4.95 -9.32
N VAL A 14 -18.62 4.48 -8.18
CA VAL A 14 -19.21 4.82 -6.87
C VAL A 14 -19.15 6.31 -6.61
N SER A 15 -18.04 6.96 -6.93
CA SER A 15 -17.86 8.41 -6.76
C SER A 15 -18.80 9.23 -7.65
N TYR A 16 -19.06 8.78 -8.87
CA TYR A 16 -19.98 9.41 -9.80
C TYR A 16 -21.42 9.33 -9.28
N TYR A 17 -21.88 8.14 -8.90
CA TYR A 17 -23.25 7.94 -8.40
C TYR A 17 -23.53 8.67 -7.08
N ASN A 18 -22.58 8.69 -6.16
CA ASN A 18 -22.74 9.34 -4.86
C ASN A 18 -22.41 10.84 -4.86
N LYS A 19 -22.10 11.44 -6.02
CA LYS A 19 -21.73 12.87 -6.15
C LYS A 19 -20.63 13.30 -5.16
N ILE A 20 -19.64 12.42 -4.93
CA ILE A 20 -18.56 12.65 -3.96
C ILE A 20 -17.70 13.85 -4.35
N SER A 21 -17.69 14.23 -5.63
CA SER A 21 -16.92 15.38 -6.13
C SER A 21 -17.23 16.71 -5.42
N GLY A 22 -18.42 16.87 -4.88
CA GLY A 22 -18.83 18.06 -4.11
C GLY A 22 -18.53 18.00 -2.61
N GLN A 23 -18.02 16.90 -2.08
CA GLN A 23 -17.81 16.73 -0.63
C GLN A 23 -16.42 17.17 -0.20
N PRO A 24 -16.26 17.73 1.04
CA PRO A 24 -14.96 18.18 1.56
C PRO A 24 -13.97 17.04 1.75
N PHE A 25 -14.46 15.83 2.04
CA PHE A 25 -13.62 14.65 2.32
C PHE A 25 -13.26 13.82 1.06
N LYS A 26 -13.55 14.31 -0.14
CA LYS A 26 -13.26 13.60 -1.40
C LYS A 26 -11.79 13.16 -1.54
N MET A 27 -10.86 13.91 -0.95
CA MET A 27 -9.43 13.62 -0.98
C MET A 27 -9.04 12.35 -0.21
N PHE A 28 -9.82 11.92 0.78
CA PHE A 28 -9.52 10.74 1.58
C PHE A 28 -10.13 9.44 1.04
N VAL A 29 -11.00 9.51 0.04
CA VAL A 29 -11.69 8.33 -0.50
C VAL A 29 -10.70 7.36 -1.15
N ILE A 30 -9.86 7.85 -2.06
CA ILE A 30 -8.88 7.00 -2.76
C ILE A 30 -7.82 6.46 -1.80
N PRO A 31 -7.16 7.28 -0.94
CA PRO A 31 -6.24 6.78 0.08
C PRO A 31 -6.86 5.76 1.03
N GLY A 32 -8.11 5.96 1.45
CA GLY A 32 -8.82 5.02 2.31
C GLY A 32 -9.04 3.65 1.65
N VAL A 33 -9.44 3.64 0.39
CA VAL A 33 -9.57 2.39 -0.38
C VAL A 33 -8.21 1.73 -0.59
N ILE A 34 -7.17 2.49 -0.89
CA ILE A 34 -5.80 1.99 -1.02
C ILE A 34 -5.35 1.31 0.28
N ALA A 35 -5.51 1.98 1.42
CA ALA A 35 -5.14 1.43 2.73
C ALA A 35 -5.89 0.13 3.03
N TYR A 36 -7.20 0.09 2.74
CA TYR A 36 -8.04 -1.09 2.93
C TYR A 36 -7.59 -2.26 2.04
N VAL A 37 -7.35 -2.00 0.76
CA VAL A 37 -6.89 -3.03 -0.20
C VAL A 37 -5.52 -3.58 0.24
N ILE A 38 -4.57 -2.72 0.59
CA ILE A 38 -3.24 -3.14 1.05
C ILE A 38 -3.35 -3.96 2.34
N PHE A 39 -4.23 -3.56 3.27
CA PHE A 39 -4.47 -4.31 4.52
C PHE A 39 -4.96 -5.74 4.23
N ILE A 40 -5.97 -5.91 3.38
CA ILE A 40 -6.46 -7.25 3.01
C ILE A 40 -5.36 -8.07 2.36
N PHE A 41 -4.59 -7.48 1.44
CA PHE A 41 -3.53 -8.19 0.75
C PHE A 41 -2.25 -8.37 1.57
N SER A 42 -2.15 -7.80 2.77
CA SER A 42 -0.98 -7.96 3.66
C SER A 42 -0.81 -9.39 4.17
N GLY A 43 -1.90 -10.15 4.27
CA GLY A 43 -1.86 -11.56 4.68
C GLY A 43 -1.24 -12.51 3.64
N TYR A 44 -1.19 -12.11 2.37
CA TYR A 44 -0.69 -12.99 1.31
C TYR A 44 0.83 -12.95 1.19
N LYS A 45 1.43 -14.14 0.99
CA LYS A 45 2.88 -14.27 0.75
C LYS A 45 3.28 -13.56 -0.54
N THR A 46 4.34 -12.78 -0.46
CA THR A 46 4.96 -12.12 -1.61
C THR A 46 5.93 -13.08 -2.34
N LYS A 47 6.10 -12.89 -3.65
CA LYS A 47 6.96 -13.76 -4.47
C LYS A 47 8.43 -13.73 -4.03
N TRP A 48 8.91 -12.56 -3.56
CA TRP A 48 10.30 -12.37 -3.13
C TRP A 48 10.72 -13.31 -1.99
N SER A 49 9.81 -13.70 -1.09
CA SER A 49 10.13 -14.65 -0.01
C SER A 49 10.51 -16.03 -0.54
N LYS A 50 9.99 -16.41 -1.72
CA LYS A 50 10.34 -17.63 -2.43
C LYS A 50 11.71 -17.52 -3.11
N GLU A 51 12.02 -16.35 -3.67
CA GLU A 51 13.30 -16.09 -4.35
C GLU A 51 14.46 -16.03 -3.36
N LEU A 52 14.28 -15.39 -2.19
CA LEU A 52 15.27 -15.38 -1.14
C LEU A 52 15.46 -16.73 -0.44
N ALA A 53 14.43 -17.58 -0.40
CA ALA A 53 14.55 -18.94 0.13
C ALA A 53 15.30 -19.89 -0.82
N ASN A 54 15.58 -19.45 -2.04
CA ASN A 54 16.26 -20.27 -3.03
C ASN A 54 17.77 -20.37 -2.72
N PRO A 55 18.35 -21.57 -2.53
CA PRO A 55 19.76 -21.72 -2.13
C PRO A 55 20.74 -21.06 -3.11
N TYR A 56 20.41 -20.96 -4.39
CA TYR A 56 21.23 -20.29 -5.40
C TYR A 56 21.44 -18.79 -5.13
N THR A 57 20.53 -18.13 -4.42
CA THR A 57 20.65 -16.70 -4.07
C THR A 57 21.84 -16.45 -3.15
N TYR A 58 22.24 -17.44 -2.34
CA TYR A 58 23.39 -17.34 -1.43
C TYR A 58 24.73 -17.57 -2.13
N LEU A 59 24.73 -18.20 -3.30
CA LEU A 59 25.96 -18.46 -4.09
C LEU A 59 26.42 -17.22 -4.89
N ILE A 60 25.56 -16.19 -5.03
CA ILE A 60 25.91 -14.96 -5.73
C ILE A 60 26.85 -14.15 -4.81
N PRO A 61 28.07 -13.74 -5.26
CA PRO A 61 29.03 -13.00 -4.46
C PRO A 61 28.68 -11.51 -4.38
N ASP A 62 27.50 -11.19 -3.89
CA ASP A 62 27.00 -9.81 -3.75
C ASP A 62 26.58 -9.51 -2.30
N SER A 63 26.53 -8.21 -1.93
CA SER A 63 26.08 -7.84 -0.59
C SER A 63 24.62 -8.20 -0.37
N ASN A 64 24.24 -8.56 0.85
CA ASN A 64 22.87 -8.93 1.19
C ASN A 64 21.86 -7.84 0.86
N PHE A 65 22.27 -6.57 0.96
CA PHE A 65 21.44 -5.43 0.59
C PHE A 65 21.13 -5.39 -0.93
N LYS A 66 22.14 -5.63 -1.77
CA LYS A 66 21.95 -5.69 -3.22
C LYS A 66 21.04 -6.85 -3.62
N LYS A 67 21.22 -8.02 -3.04
CA LYS A 67 20.35 -9.20 -3.27
C LYS A 67 18.89 -8.88 -2.94
N MET A 68 18.65 -8.27 -1.79
CA MET A 68 17.33 -7.83 -1.37
C MET A 68 16.74 -6.79 -2.34
N TRP A 69 17.53 -5.80 -2.76
CA TRP A 69 17.10 -4.79 -3.72
C TRP A 69 16.70 -5.39 -5.07
N TYR A 70 17.49 -6.31 -5.61
CA TYR A 70 17.15 -6.99 -6.86
C TYR A 70 15.88 -7.83 -6.75
N ALA A 71 15.70 -8.54 -5.65
CA ALA A 71 14.49 -9.33 -5.40
C ALA A 71 13.22 -8.46 -5.27
N THR A 72 13.33 -7.25 -4.71
CA THR A 72 12.19 -6.35 -4.46
C THR A 72 11.93 -5.33 -5.57
N LYS A 73 12.91 -5.08 -6.44
CA LYS A 73 12.83 -4.07 -7.51
C LYS A 73 11.57 -4.21 -8.37
N MET A 74 11.23 -5.42 -8.79
CA MET A 74 10.05 -5.67 -9.62
C MET A 74 8.74 -5.43 -8.87
N GLU A 75 8.71 -5.63 -7.55
CA GLU A 75 7.55 -5.31 -6.72
C GLU A 75 7.33 -3.79 -6.62
N HIS A 76 8.41 -3.00 -6.53
CA HIS A 76 8.31 -1.54 -6.53
C HIS A 76 7.82 -0.98 -7.88
N ILE A 77 8.34 -1.52 -9.00
CA ILE A 77 7.87 -1.14 -10.35
C ILE A 77 6.39 -1.47 -10.50
N ARG A 78 5.98 -2.67 -10.08
CA ARG A 78 4.58 -3.10 -10.11
C ARG A 78 3.71 -2.21 -9.22
N ALA A 79 4.19 -1.84 -8.03
CA ALA A 79 3.49 -0.93 -7.14
C ALA A 79 3.22 0.44 -7.79
N LEU A 80 4.17 0.98 -8.54
CA LEU A 80 3.98 2.23 -9.27
C LEU A 80 2.85 2.10 -10.31
N VAL A 81 2.86 1.04 -11.11
CA VAL A 81 1.82 0.79 -12.12
C VAL A 81 0.46 0.58 -11.47
N ASP A 82 0.39 -0.24 -10.42
CA ASP A 82 -0.86 -0.53 -9.72
C ASP A 82 -1.41 0.72 -9.01
N GLY A 83 -0.54 1.55 -8.44
CA GLY A 83 -0.90 2.85 -7.85
C GLY A 83 -1.52 3.81 -8.87
N LEU A 84 -0.94 3.89 -10.06
CA LEU A 84 -1.52 4.68 -11.17
C LEU A 84 -2.89 4.14 -11.60
N LEU A 85 -3.02 2.81 -11.76
CA LEU A 85 -4.27 2.18 -12.19
C LEU A 85 -5.43 2.39 -11.20
N ILE A 86 -5.15 2.46 -9.89
CA ILE A 86 -6.17 2.77 -8.88
C ILE A 86 -6.52 4.26 -8.88
N THR A 87 -5.49 5.12 -8.95
CA THR A 87 -5.66 6.55 -8.68
C THR A 87 -6.27 7.29 -9.86
N LEU A 88 -5.86 6.97 -11.10
CA LEU A 88 -6.27 7.71 -12.30
C LEU A 88 -7.80 7.74 -12.52
N PRO A 89 -8.52 6.60 -12.54
CA PRO A 89 -9.94 6.62 -12.84
C PRO A 89 -10.74 7.42 -11.81
N GLY A 90 -10.45 7.23 -10.52
CA GLY A 90 -11.13 7.95 -9.45
C GLY A 90 -10.84 9.44 -9.44
N SER A 91 -9.59 9.84 -9.67
CA SER A 91 -9.16 11.24 -9.67
C SER A 91 -9.79 12.04 -10.82
N ILE A 92 -9.90 11.43 -12.01
CA ILE A 92 -10.53 12.07 -13.17
C ILE A 92 -12.01 12.36 -12.87
N VAL A 93 -12.74 11.37 -12.33
CA VAL A 93 -14.17 11.52 -12.03
C VAL A 93 -14.42 12.53 -10.91
N MET A 94 -13.54 12.58 -9.91
CA MET A 94 -13.64 13.52 -8.79
C MET A 94 -13.12 14.93 -9.12
N GLY A 95 -12.50 15.15 -10.29
CA GLY A 95 -11.91 16.44 -10.69
C GLY A 95 -10.77 16.87 -9.77
N LEU A 96 -9.89 15.92 -9.37
CA LEU A 96 -8.77 16.18 -8.46
C LEU A 96 -7.54 16.67 -9.25
N PRO A 97 -6.68 17.53 -8.67
CA PRO A 97 -5.50 18.07 -9.35
C PRO A 97 -4.43 16.98 -9.58
N VAL A 98 -3.58 17.20 -10.56
CA VAL A 98 -2.48 16.25 -10.90
C VAL A 98 -1.53 16.04 -9.72
N SER A 99 -1.26 17.06 -8.91
CA SER A 99 -0.45 16.94 -7.70
C SER A 99 -1.01 15.90 -6.72
N TYR A 100 -2.33 15.81 -6.61
CA TYR A 100 -2.98 14.80 -5.79
C TYR A 100 -2.72 13.39 -6.33
N ILE A 101 -2.75 13.19 -7.65
CA ILE A 101 -2.47 11.89 -8.28
C ILE A 101 -1.06 11.44 -7.92
N ILE A 102 -0.06 12.33 -8.07
CA ILE A 102 1.34 12.03 -7.76
C ILE A 102 1.49 11.65 -6.28
N MET A 103 0.93 12.45 -5.37
CA MET A 103 0.99 12.18 -3.93
C MET A 103 0.33 10.85 -3.56
N THR A 104 -0.83 10.54 -4.14
CA THR A 104 -1.53 9.28 -3.87
C THR A 104 -0.78 8.07 -4.41
N VAL A 105 -0.10 8.19 -5.55
CA VAL A 105 0.79 7.13 -6.07
C VAL A 105 1.98 6.92 -5.15
N ILE A 106 2.60 7.99 -4.64
CA ILE A 106 3.68 7.91 -3.64
C ILE A 106 3.18 7.21 -2.37
N LEU A 107 2.01 7.60 -1.86
CA LEU A 107 1.38 6.93 -0.73
C LEU A 107 1.23 5.43 -0.97
N TYR A 108 0.70 5.04 -2.13
CA TYR A 108 0.55 3.64 -2.50
C TYR A 108 1.90 2.90 -2.49
N MET A 109 2.94 3.51 -3.06
CA MET A 109 4.29 2.94 -3.08
C MET A 109 4.85 2.77 -1.66
N CYS A 110 4.71 3.77 -0.79
CA CYS A 110 5.14 3.72 0.60
C CYS A 110 4.40 2.61 1.40
N LEU A 111 3.09 2.53 1.27
CA LEU A 111 2.29 1.51 1.94
C LEU A 111 2.62 0.10 1.43
N ASN A 112 2.85 -0.06 0.13
CA ASN A 112 3.24 -1.35 -0.44
C ASN A 112 4.66 -1.75 -0.02
N ALA A 113 5.60 -0.81 0.04
CA ALA A 113 6.94 -1.04 0.58
C ALA A 113 6.88 -1.44 2.07
N ASN A 114 6.09 -0.73 2.86
CA ASN A 114 5.86 -1.07 4.27
C ASN A 114 5.30 -2.49 4.42
N LYS A 115 4.28 -2.86 3.65
CA LYS A 115 3.75 -4.23 3.60
C LYS A 115 4.85 -5.26 3.31
N LEU A 116 5.71 -4.98 2.33
CA LEU A 116 6.79 -5.85 1.92
C LEU A 116 7.79 -6.07 3.06
N TYR A 117 8.25 -4.99 3.71
CA TYR A 117 9.21 -5.05 4.81
C TYR A 117 8.62 -5.63 6.09
N MET A 118 7.35 -5.35 6.39
CA MET A 118 6.66 -5.96 7.55
C MET A 118 6.46 -7.46 7.37
N ASN A 119 6.23 -7.92 6.14
CA ASN A 119 6.18 -9.35 5.84
C ASN A 119 7.54 -10.03 6.08
N MET A 120 8.67 -9.36 5.71
CA MET A 120 10.02 -9.84 6.03
C MET A 120 10.24 -9.94 7.52
N LEU A 121 9.92 -8.87 8.25
CA LEU A 121 10.10 -8.80 9.69
C LEU A 121 9.28 -9.87 10.41
N ALA A 122 8.03 -10.08 10.00
CA ALA A 122 7.19 -11.14 10.52
C ALA A 122 7.81 -12.54 10.29
N ASP A 123 8.34 -12.79 9.10
CA ASP A 123 8.98 -14.09 8.80
C ASP A 123 10.28 -14.30 9.60
N VAL A 124 11.04 -13.25 9.89
CA VAL A 124 12.27 -13.31 10.70
C VAL A 124 11.95 -13.49 12.19
N VAL A 125 11.00 -12.70 12.72
CA VAL A 125 10.69 -12.70 14.17
C VAL A 125 9.99 -13.99 14.58
N ILE A 126 9.10 -14.50 13.75
CA ILE A 126 8.26 -15.66 14.11
C ILE A 126 8.94 -16.97 13.71
N GLY A 127 9.82 -16.95 12.73
CA GLY A 127 10.49 -18.14 12.22
C GLY A 127 9.51 -19.26 11.85
N LYS A 128 9.87 -20.49 12.21
CA LYS A 128 9.07 -21.70 11.97
C LYS A 128 8.10 -22.05 13.12
N MET A 129 8.04 -21.23 14.18
CA MET A 129 7.29 -21.58 15.40
C MET A 129 5.77 -21.57 15.22
N PHE A 130 5.25 -20.76 14.29
CA PHE A 130 3.81 -20.68 14.03
C PHE A 130 3.46 -21.27 12.66
N GLY A 131 2.33 -21.97 12.58
CA GLY A 131 1.78 -22.44 11.31
C GLY A 131 1.48 -21.29 10.33
N GLU A 132 1.12 -21.61 9.08
CA GLU A 132 0.84 -20.60 8.05
C GLU A 132 -0.25 -19.60 8.46
N LEU A 133 -1.27 -20.05 9.18
CA LEU A 133 -2.35 -19.22 9.71
C LEU A 133 -1.85 -18.19 10.71
N GLY A 134 -1.03 -18.60 11.69
CA GLY A 134 -0.46 -17.69 12.68
C GLY A 134 0.41 -16.60 12.04
N ARG A 135 1.23 -16.96 11.06
CA ARG A 135 2.04 -16.01 10.29
C ARG A 135 1.19 -15.00 9.50
N THR A 136 0.10 -15.45 8.90
CA THR A 136 -0.83 -14.58 8.17
C THR A 136 -1.49 -13.56 9.09
N ILE A 137 -2.00 -14.01 10.24
CA ILE A 137 -2.64 -13.14 11.24
C ILE A 137 -1.64 -12.10 11.76
N LEU A 138 -0.40 -12.51 12.03
CA LEU A 138 0.60 -11.59 12.56
C LEU A 138 1.05 -10.53 11.55
N ARG A 139 1.16 -10.89 10.27
CA ARG A 139 1.43 -9.93 9.19
C ARG A 139 0.31 -8.90 9.09
N MET A 140 -0.95 -9.34 9.17
CA MET A 140 -2.10 -8.43 9.18
C MET A 140 -2.09 -7.53 10.41
N LEU A 141 -1.75 -8.05 11.60
CA LEU A 141 -1.65 -7.25 12.82
C LEU A 141 -0.57 -6.18 12.71
N PHE A 142 0.64 -6.50 12.27
CA PHE A 142 1.70 -5.52 12.09
C PHE A 142 1.32 -4.45 11.06
N GLN A 143 0.77 -4.84 9.92
CA GLN A 143 0.29 -3.90 8.93
C GLN A 143 -0.86 -3.02 9.48
N GLY A 144 -1.79 -3.62 10.22
CA GLY A 144 -2.88 -2.91 10.87
C GLY A 144 -2.41 -1.88 11.87
N LEU A 145 -1.41 -2.20 12.71
CA LEU A 145 -0.83 -1.26 13.66
C LEU A 145 -0.25 -0.02 12.96
N VAL A 146 0.53 -0.22 11.90
CA VAL A 146 1.11 0.91 11.15
C VAL A 146 0.03 1.75 10.49
N LEU A 147 -0.97 1.12 9.87
CA LEU A 147 -2.10 1.85 9.27
C LEU A 147 -2.92 2.61 10.32
N CYS A 148 -3.19 2.02 11.49
CA CYS A 148 -3.90 2.69 12.57
C CYS A 148 -3.17 3.96 13.03
N VAL A 149 -1.86 3.88 13.27
CA VAL A 149 -1.06 5.06 13.65
C VAL A 149 -1.10 6.12 12.55
N GLY A 150 -0.91 5.74 11.29
CA GLY A 150 -0.98 6.66 10.15
C GLY A 150 -2.35 7.34 10.03
N ILE A 151 -3.43 6.60 10.17
CA ILE A 151 -4.80 7.13 10.12
C ILE A 151 -5.06 8.09 11.27
N ILE A 152 -4.65 7.76 12.50
CA ILE A 152 -4.84 8.63 13.67
C ILE A 152 -4.10 9.96 13.46
N VAL A 153 -2.85 9.93 13.00
CA VAL A 153 -2.07 11.14 12.72
C VAL A 153 -2.70 11.97 11.60
N ALA A 154 -3.14 11.33 10.52
CA ALA A 154 -3.79 12.01 9.39
C ALA A 154 -5.11 12.66 9.79
N VAL A 155 -5.95 11.97 10.59
CA VAL A 155 -7.22 12.53 11.11
C VAL A 155 -6.96 13.68 12.05
N ALA A 156 -6.01 13.55 12.98
CA ALA A 156 -5.65 14.63 13.90
C ALA A 156 -5.17 15.87 13.12
N ALA A 157 -4.24 15.71 12.17
CA ALA A 157 -3.78 16.82 11.35
C ALA A 157 -4.90 17.42 10.47
N GLY A 158 -5.81 16.59 9.95
CA GLY A 158 -6.97 17.02 9.16
C GLY A 158 -7.96 17.88 9.95
N VAL A 159 -8.18 17.54 11.23
CA VAL A 159 -9.11 18.25 12.12
C VAL A 159 -8.48 19.52 12.69
N PHE A 160 -7.22 19.45 13.16
CA PHE A 160 -6.59 20.55 13.88
C PHE A 160 -5.91 21.58 12.97
N ILE A 161 -5.45 21.20 11.77
CA ILE A 161 -4.68 22.09 10.89
C ILE A 161 -5.49 22.39 9.61
N SER A 162 -5.63 21.39 8.73
CA SER A 162 -6.45 21.46 7.52
C SER A 162 -6.59 20.07 6.88
N VAL A 163 -7.60 19.92 6.02
CA VAL A 163 -7.83 18.67 5.27
C VAL A 163 -6.61 18.32 4.40
N THR A 164 -5.97 19.32 3.80
CA THR A 164 -4.74 19.13 3.00
C THR A 164 -3.55 18.71 3.84
N ALA A 165 -3.39 19.25 5.04
CA ALA A 165 -2.34 18.84 5.98
C ALA A 165 -2.54 17.39 6.44
N GLY A 166 -3.77 16.98 6.74
CA GLY A 166 -4.09 15.59 7.06
C GLY A 166 -3.75 14.63 5.92
N PHE A 167 -4.00 15.03 4.68
CA PHE A 167 -3.62 14.25 3.50
C PHE A 167 -2.10 14.11 3.35
N ILE A 168 -1.34 15.21 3.55
CA ILE A 168 0.13 15.19 3.47
C ILE A 168 0.73 14.32 4.57
N MET A 169 0.19 14.37 5.79
CA MET A 169 0.66 13.55 6.92
C MET A 169 0.35 12.05 6.77
N MET A 170 -0.52 11.67 5.83
CA MET A 170 -0.81 10.27 5.52
C MET A 170 0.26 9.64 4.61
N ILE A 171 1.06 10.47 3.92
CA ILE A 171 2.14 10.05 3.02
C ILE A 171 3.45 9.88 3.80
#